data_e3c576e6b299246f9978126bc48b00c0
#
_entry.id   e3c576e6b299246f9978126bc48b00c0
#
_cell.length_a   1.000
_cell.length_b   1.000
_cell.length_c   1.000
_cell.angle_alpha   90.00
_cell.angle_beta   90.00
_cell.angle_gamma   90.00
#
_symmetry.space_group_name_H-M   'P 1'
#
loop_
_entity.id
_entity.type
_entity.pdbx_description
1 polymer ?
#
loop_
_entity_poly.entity_id
_entity_poly.type
_entity_poly.pdbx_seq_one_letter_code
_entity_poly.pdbx_strand_id
1 'polypeptide(L)'
;MKIQFITGNSNKFAEAQKIVPELEQLDIDLPEIQEIDAHEIIKAKLQEAKKHYEGIFVVEDTSLYLDCLGGLPGPLVKWFEKTIGNDGLYDIADKYNNYNAQAKTVVGYCDESGDITFFEGVVNGKIVKPESESKFGWDPIFMPDGYKTSFAQMSKKEKNAISMRRIAFEKML
;
A
#
# COMPACT_ATOMS: atom_id res chain seq x y z
N MET A 1 -19.99 -8.05 -14.52
CA MET A 1 -18.73 -7.83 -15.24
C MET A 1 -17.60 -8.12 -14.27
N LYS A 2 -16.52 -8.81 -14.72
CA LYS A 2 -15.45 -9.20 -13.80
C LYS A 2 -14.43 -8.07 -13.70
N ILE A 3 -14.06 -7.71 -12.48
CA ILE A 3 -13.03 -6.70 -12.21
C ILE A 3 -11.73 -7.44 -11.91
N GLN A 4 -10.69 -7.22 -12.71
CA GLN A 4 -9.41 -7.91 -12.58
C GLN A 4 -8.45 -7.10 -11.70
N PHE A 5 -8.11 -7.63 -10.52
CA PHE A 5 -7.11 -7.04 -9.65
C PHE A 5 -5.72 -7.59 -10.01
N ILE A 6 -4.89 -6.73 -10.60
CA ILE A 6 -3.54 -7.09 -11.02
C ILE A 6 -2.61 -7.07 -9.81
N THR A 7 -2.30 -8.24 -9.29
CA THR A 7 -1.39 -8.42 -8.16
C THR A 7 -0.89 -9.85 -8.08
N GLY A 8 0.42 -10.03 -7.90
CA GLY A 8 1.05 -11.30 -7.53
C GLY A 8 0.99 -11.60 -6.02
N ASN A 9 0.45 -10.66 -5.21
CA ASN A 9 0.39 -10.81 -3.76
C ASN A 9 -0.98 -11.35 -3.32
N SER A 10 -1.03 -12.64 -3.00
CA SER A 10 -2.26 -13.32 -2.59
C SER A 10 -2.89 -12.75 -1.30
N ASN A 11 -2.07 -12.19 -0.38
CA ASN A 11 -2.60 -11.57 0.84
C ASN A 11 -3.32 -10.25 0.50
N LYS A 12 -2.75 -9.44 -0.37
CA LYS A 12 -3.39 -8.20 -0.86
C LYS A 12 -4.72 -8.53 -1.55
N PHE A 13 -4.71 -9.53 -2.42
CA PHE A 13 -5.91 -9.99 -3.10
C PHE A 13 -6.99 -10.47 -2.11
N ALA A 14 -6.63 -11.33 -1.16
CA ALA A 14 -7.58 -11.86 -0.18
C ALA A 14 -8.18 -10.78 0.74
N GLU A 15 -7.43 -9.73 1.06
CA GLU A 15 -7.94 -8.58 1.81
C GLU A 15 -8.91 -7.75 0.97
N ALA A 16 -8.54 -7.43 -0.27
CA ALA A 16 -9.36 -6.64 -1.19
C ALA A 16 -10.67 -7.36 -1.56
N GLN A 17 -10.60 -8.68 -1.83
CA GLN A 17 -11.77 -9.48 -2.21
C GLN A 17 -12.83 -9.57 -1.10
N LYS A 18 -12.43 -9.45 0.17
CA LYS A 18 -13.41 -9.38 1.28
C LYS A 18 -14.22 -8.09 1.28
N ILE A 19 -13.70 -7.03 0.65
CA ILE A 19 -14.36 -5.73 0.57
C ILE A 19 -15.12 -5.64 -0.75
N VAL A 20 -14.53 -6.10 -1.83
CA VAL A 20 -15.09 -6.11 -3.19
C VAL A 20 -15.11 -7.56 -3.70
N PRO A 21 -16.20 -8.32 -3.45
CA PRO A 21 -16.26 -9.75 -3.79
C PRO A 21 -16.14 -10.07 -5.28
N GLU A 22 -16.43 -9.11 -6.15
CA GLU A 22 -16.38 -9.24 -7.60
C GLU A 22 -14.94 -9.23 -8.18
N LEU A 23 -13.93 -8.97 -7.35
CA LEU A 23 -12.54 -8.99 -7.77
C LEU A 23 -12.08 -10.40 -8.13
N GLU A 24 -11.43 -10.53 -9.28
CA GLU A 24 -10.67 -11.71 -9.67
C GLU A 24 -9.18 -11.37 -9.72
N GLN A 25 -8.36 -12.28 -9.21
CA GLN A 25 -6.91 -12.07 -9.26
C GLN A 25 -6.37 -12.27 -10.67
N LEU A 26 -5.60 -11.31 -11.16
CA LEU A 26 -4.81 -11.42 -12.37
C LEU A 26 -3.33 -11.31 -11.99
N ASP A 27 -2.65 -12.45 -11.94
CA ASP A 27 -1.23 -12.53 -11.61
C ASP A 27 -0.41 -12.41 -12.90
N ILE A 28 -0.09 -11.20 -13.27
CA ILE A 28 0.76 -10.88 -14.41
C ILE A 28 1.88 -9.95 -13.97
N ASP A 29 3.05 -10.13 -14.58
CA ASP A 29 4.20 -9.26 -14.34
C ASP A 29 4.14 -8.07 -15.31
N LEU A 30 3.96 -6.87 -14.77
CA LEU A 30 3.96 -5.62 -15.51
C LEU A 30 5.18 -4.77 -15.09
N PRO A 31 5.79 -4.02 -16.02
CA PRO A 31 6.82 -3.07 -15.68
C PRO A 31 6.36 -2.09 -14.60
N GLU A 32 7.19 -1.90 -13.59
CA GLU A 32 6.94 -0.96 -12.50
C GLU A 32 7.96 0.18 -12.56
N ILE A 33 7.49 1.37 -12.92
CA ILE A 33 8.33 2.56 -12.91
C ILE A 33 8.72 2.92 -11.47
N GLN A 34 9.88 3.52 -11.29
CA GLN A 34 10.34 4.04 -10.01
C GLN A 34 10.01 5.53 -9.93
N GLU A 35 9.03 5.85 -9.10
CA GLU A 35 8.49 7.20 -8.97
C GLU A 35 8.09 7.47 -7.50
N ILE A 36 8.10 8.73 -7.10
CA ILE A 36 7.67 9.15 -5.76
C ILE A 36 6.16 9.41 -5.67
N ASP A 37 5.48 9.55 -6.80
CA ASP A 37 4.04 9.68 -6.89
C ASP A 37 3.40 8.31 -7.20
N ALA A 38 2.66 7.76 -6.26
CA ALA A 38 1.95 6.49 -6.40
C ALA A 38 0.93 6.50 -7.55
N HIS A 39 0.33 7.65 -7.87
CA HIS A 39 -0.62 7.77 -8.98
C HIS A 39 0.05 7.52 -10.33
N GLU A 40 1.26 8.06 -10.53
CA GLU A 40 2.01 7.84 -11.77
C GLU A 40 2.44 6.37 -11.93
N ILE A 41 2.83 5.70 -10.83
CA ILE A 41 3.14 4.26 -10.83
C ILE A 41 1.91 3.44 -11.24
N ILE A 42 0.78 3.69 -10.61
CA ILE A 42 -0.49 2.99 -10.86
C ILE A 42 -0.98 3.23 -12.28
N LYS A 43 -0.95 4.49 -12.72
CA LYS A 43 -1.33 4.89 -14.08
C LYS A 43 -0.49 4.17 -15.14
N ALA A 44 0.83 4.13 -14.97
CA ALA A 44 1.72 3.43 -15.88
C ALA A 44 1.39 1.93 -15.96
N LYS A 45 1.13 1.27 -14.82
CA LYS A 45 0.72 -0.14 -14.77
C LYS A 45 -0.61 -0.39 -15.47
N LEU A 46 -1.61 0.43 -15.20
CA LEU A 46 -2.94 0.29 -15.83
C LEU A 46 -2.88 0.52 -17.35
N GLN A 47 -2.13 1.53 -17.79
CA GLN A 47 -1.93 1.80 -19.21
C GLN A 47 -1.19 0.65 -19.89
N GLU A 48 -0.21 0.02 -19.24
CA GLU A 48 0.49 -1.12 -19.78
C GLU A 48 -0.44 -2.36 -19.87
N ALA A 49 -1.24 -2.62 -18.83
CA ALA A 49 -2.21 -3.70 -18.84
C ALA A 49 -3.20 -3.57 -20.01
N LYS A 50 -3.72 -2.37 -20.27
CA LYS A 50 -4.67 -2.09 -21.37
C LYS A 50 -4.09 -2.31 -22.76
N LYS A 51 -2.76 -2.31 -22.94
CA LYS A 51 -2.14 -2.64 -24.24
C LYS A 51 -2.22 -4.13 -24.57
N HIS A 52 -2.30 -4.97 -23.56
CA HIS A 52 -2.19 -6.43 -23.69
C HIS A 52 -3.48 -7.17 -23.37
N TYR A 53 -4.39 -6.54 -22.63
CA TYR A 53 -5.60 -7.16 -22.10
C TYR A 53 -6.80 -6.24 -22.25
N GLU A 54 -7.97 -6.84 -22.45
CA GLU A 54 -9.26 -6.15 -22.44
C GLU A 54 -9.97 -6.38 -21.09
N GLY A 55 -10.78 -5.42 -20.67
CA GLY A 55 -11.57 -5.51 -19.45
C GLY A 55 -11.36 -4.36 -18.47
N ILE A 56 -11.86 -4.55 -17.27
CA ILE A 56 -11.76 -3.61 -16.15
C ILE A 56 -10.60 -4.05 -15.26
N PHE A 57 -9.71 -3.13 -14.94
CA PHE A 57 -8.52 -3.43 -14.14
C PHE A 57 -8.46 -2.59 -12.87
N VAL A 58 -7.97 -3.21 -11.81
CA VAL A 58 -7.61 -2.56 -10.55
C VAL A 58 -6.15 -2.85 -10.24
N VAL A 59 -5.43 -1.83 -9.80
CA VAL A 59 -4.05 -1.90 -9.30
C VAL A 59 -3.99 -1.13 -7.99
N GLU A 60 -3.18 -1.57 -7.04
CA GLU A 60 -2.91 -0.79 -5.83
C GLU A 60 -1.42 -0.58 -5.60
N ASP A 61 -1.07 0.52 -4.96
CA ASP A 61 0.22 0.75 -4.34
C ASP A 61 0.03 1.11 -2.87
N THR A 62 0.86 0.52 -2.00
CA THR A 62 0.87 0.79 -0.57
C THR A 62 2.24 1.30 -0.16
N SER A 63 2.24 2.49 0.41
CA SER A 63 3.42 3.30 0.66
C SER A 63 3.50 3.78 2.10
N LEU A 64 4.72 4.05 2.58
CA LEU A 64 5.00 4.60 3.90
C LEU A 64 5.76 5.92 3.77
N TYR A 65 5.19 6.99 4.29
CA TYR A 65 5.72 8.35 4.23
C TYR A 65 6.21 8.78 5.61
N LEU A 66 7.48 9.19 5.72
CA LEU A 66 8.06 9.71 6.95
C LEU A 66 8.19 11.23 6.86
N ASP A 67 7.62 11.96 7.83
CA ASP A 67 7.71 13.41 7.86
C ASP A 67 9.16 13.91 7.92
N CYS A 68 10.01 13.20 8.69
CA CYS A 68 11.43 13.56 8.82
C CYS A 68 12.21 13.49 7.49
N LEU A 69 11.69 12.81 6.49
CA LEU A 69 12.28 12.70 5.15
C LEU A 69 11.48 13.47 4.07
N GLY A 70 10.59 14.38 4.50
CA GLY A 70 9.75 15.14 3.55
C GLY A 70 8.79 14.26 2.75
N GLY A 71 8.41 13.09 3.31
CA GLY A 71 7.52 12.13 2.68
C GLY A 71 8.22 10.91 2.05
N LEU A 72 9.55 10.91 1.94
CA LEU A 72 10.25 9.68 1.55
C LEU A 72 10.19 8.65 2.70
N PRO A 73 10.26 7.33 2.43
CA PRO A 73 10.44 6.72 1.11
C PRO A 73 9.20 6.71 0.22
N GLY A 74 7.98 6.90 0.74
CA GLY A 74 6.77 6.82 -0.06
C GLY A 74 6.64 5.47 -0.78
N PRO A 75 6.34 5.45 -2.09
CA PRO A 75 6.25 4.24 -2.90
C PRO A 75 7.57 3.47 -3.01
N LEU A 76 8.70 4.11 -2.72
CA LEU A 76 10.04 3.50 -2.76
C LEU A 76 10.38 2.71 -1.48
N VAL A 77 9.45 2.57 -0.54
CA VAL A 77 9.67 1.91 0.76
C VAL A 77 10.26 0.51 0.64
N LYS A 78 9.89 -0.24 -0.38
CA LYS A 78 10.45 -1.57 -0.68
C LYS A 78 11.99 -1.57 -0.77
N TRP A 79 12.57 -0.52 -1.33
CA TRP A 79 14.03 -0.40 -1.46
C TRP A 79 14.69 -0.09 -0.14
N PHE A 80 14.06 0.74 0.68
CA PHE A 80 14.52 1.01 2.05
C PHE A 80 14.46 -0.25 2.91
N GLU A 81 13.36 -1.00 2.86
CA GLU A 81 13.24 -2.28 3.58
C GLU A 81 14.33 -3.28 3.16
N LYS A 82 14.61 -3.39 1.86
CA LYS A 82 15.62 -4.31 1.33
C LYS A 82 17.06 -3.91 1.65
N THR A 83 17.33 -2.63 1.89
CA THR A 83 18.68 -2.10 2.09
C THR A 83 19.01 -1.87 3.55
N ILE A 84 18.19 -1.11 4.27
CA ILE A 84 18.42 -0.74 5.66
C ILE A 84 17.47 -1.44 6.65
N GLY A 85 16.41 -2.07 6.16
CA GLY A 85 15.41 -2.76 6.97
C GLY A 85 14.56 -1.84 7.85
N ASN A 86 13.73 -2.45 8.67
CA ASN A 86 12.88 -1.72 9.61
C ASN A 86 13.68 -1.00 10.70
N ASP A 87 14.77 -1.60 11.18
CA ASP A 87 15.67 -0.96 12.14
C ASP A 87 16.26 0.34 11.58
N GLY A 88 16.72 0.31 10.32
CA GLY A 88 17.27 1.51 9.67
C GLY A 88 16.24 2.60 9.45
N LEU A 89 14.98 2.25 9.13
CA LEU A 89 13.89 3.22 9.03
C LEU A 89 13.57 3.85 10.38
N TYR A 90 13.56 3.04 11.47
CA TYR A 90 13.40 3.54 12.82
C TYR A 90 14.56 4.45 13.24
N ASP A 91 15.79 4.05 12.99
CA ASP A 91 17.00 4.83 13.34
C ASP A 91 17.00 6.21 12.66
N ILE A 92 16.49 6.30 11.43
CA ILE A 92 16.32 7.58 10.74
C ILE A 92 15.34 8.47 11.51
N ALA A 93 14.14 7.96 11.82
CA ALA A 93 13.14 8.73 12.55
C ALA A 93 13.65 9.16 13.94
N ASP A 94 14.35 8.27 14.63
CA ASP A 94 14.95 8.52 15.94
C ASP A 94 16.03 9.61 15.88
N LYS A 95 16.92 9.53 14.87
CA LYS A 95 17.98 10.53 14.68
C LYS A 95 17.44 11.93 14.40
N TYR A 96 16.33 12.03 13.67
CA TYR A 96 15.64 13.31 13.43
C TYR A 96 14.73 13.73 14.59
N ASN A 97 14.52 12.88 15.60
CA ASN A 97 13.54 13.05 16.66
C ASN A 97 12.15 13.43 16.12
N ASN A 98 11.78 12.83 15.00
CA ASN A 98 10.48 13.02 14.36
C ASN A 98 9.97 11.67 13.85
N TYR A 99 9.02 11.13 14.57
CA TYR A 99 8.45 9.80 14.31
C TYR A 99 7.16 9.84 13.50
N ASN A 100 6.64 11.03 13.17
CA ASN A 100 5.39 11.15 12.43
C ASN A 100 5.50 10.49 11.07
N ALA A 101 4.50 9.69 10.76
CA ALA A 101 4.44 8.94 9.51
C ALA A 101 3.00 8.79 9.02
N GLN A 102 2.87 8.49 7.75
CA GLN A 102 1.60 8.22 7.11
C GLN A 102 1.70 6.96 6.27
N ALA A 103 0.80 6.00 6.52
CA ALA A 103 0.60 4.85 5.66
C ALA A 103 -0.51 5.17 4.67
N LYS A 104 -0.27 4.94 3.37
CA LYS A 104 -1.24 5.23 2.31
C LYS A 104 -1.36 4.05 1.36
N THR A 105 -2.58 3.73 0.97
CA THR A 105 -2.86 2.89 -0.20
C THR A 105 -3.60 3.74 -1.24
N VAL A 106 -3.10 3.72 -2.46
CA VAL A 106 -3.78 4.27 -3.63
C VAL A 106 -4.27 3.10 -4.47
N VAL A 107 -5.56 3.10 -4.79
CA VAL A 107 -6.18 2.14 -5.69
C VAL A 107 -6.50 2.86 -6.99
N GLY A 108 -6.03 2.35 -8.11
CA GLY A 108 -6.43 2.80 -9.44
C GLY A 108 -7.42 1.83 -10.06
N TYR A 109 -8.52 2.35 -10.51
CA TYR A 109 -9.55 1.64 -11.26
C TYR A 109 -9.54 2.13 -12.70
N CYS A 110 -9.37 1.23 -13.64
CA CYS A 110 -9.41 1.52 -15.07
C CYS A 110 -10.61 0.81 -15.68
N ASP A 111 -11.54 1.57 -16.22
CA ASP A 111 -12.74 1.04 -16.85
C ASP A 111 -12.47 0.47 -18.26
N GLU A 112 -13.51 0.01 -18.93
CA GLU A 112 -13.41 -0.54 -20.30
C GLU A 112 -12.95 0.49 -21.32
N SER A 113 -13.31 1.77 -21.13
CA SER A 113 -12.91 2.87 -22.03
C SER A 113 -11.44 3.26 -21.86
N GLY A 114 -10.81 2.88 -20.73
CA GLY A 114 -9.45 3.22 -20.37
C GLY A 114 -9.36 4.43 -19.45
N ASP A 115 -10.50 4.94 -18.97
CA ASP A 115 -10.51 6.04 -18.00
C ASP A 115 -10.09 5.52 -16.62
N ILE A 116 -9.19 6.29 -15.97
CA ILE A 116 -8.60 5.90 -14.70
C ILE A 116 -9.14 6.79 -13.58
N THR A 117 -9.70 6.16 -12.54
CA THR A 117 -10.12 6.81 -11.29
C THR A 117 -9.26 6.31 -10.15
N PHE A 118 -8.88 7.21 -9.24
CA PHE A 118 -8.06 6.89 -8.07
C PHE A 118 -8.86 7.01 -6.78
N PHE A 119 -8.58 6.09 -5.85
CA PHE A 119 -9.15 6.07 -4.50
C PHE A 119 -8.04 5.92 -3.47
N GLU A 120 -8.00 6.82 -2.51
CA GLU A 120 -6.96 6.83 -1.49
C GLU A 120 -7.48 6.46 -0.11
N GLY A 121 -6.76 5.58 0.56
CA GLY A 121 -6.90 5.32 1.98
C GLY A 121 -5.64 5.76 2.72
N VAL A 122 -5.83 6.51 3.79
CA VAL A 122 -4.73 7.10 4.56
C VAL A 122 -4.92 6.78 6.05
N VAL A 123 -3.84 6.38 6.69
CA VAL A 123 -3.76 6.20 8.13
C VAL A 123 -2.55 6.95 8.64
N ASN A 124 -2.76 7.93 9.52
CA ASN A 124 -1.68 8.63 10.21
C ASN A 124 -1.19 7.81 11.39
N GLY A 125 0.07 7.98 11.73
CA GLY A 125 0.67 7.24 12.84
C GLY A 125 2.09 7.67 13.10
N LYS A 126 2.82 6.78 13.78
CA LYS A 126 4.21 7.01 14.19
C LYS A 126 5.08 5.80 13.87
N ILE A 127 6.32 6.09 13.53
CA ILE A 127 7.36 5.07 13.47
C ILE A 127 7.73 4.69 14.91
N VAL A 128 7.73 3.40 15.19
CA VAL A 128 8.10 2.83 16.49
C VAL A 128 9.22 1.82 16.32
N LYS A 129 9.94 1.55 17.41
CA LYS A 129 10.96 0.51 17.41
C LYS A 129 10.32 -0.84 17.14
N PRO A 130 10.87 -1.64 16.21
CA PRO A 130 10.33 -2.95 15.93
C PRO A 130 10.53 -3.88 17.15
N GLU A 131 9.43 -4.33 17.73
CA GLU A 131 9.42 -5.26 18.87
C GLU A 131 9.07 -6.71 18.46
N SER A 132 8.66 -6.91 17.22
CA SER A 132 8.28 -8.21 16.70
C SER A 132 8.91 -8.46 15.34
N GLU A 133 9.38 -9.69 15.13
CA GLU A 133 9.72 -10.18 13.81
C GLU A 133 8.41 -10.42 13.03
N SER A 134 8.00 -9.45 12.23
CA SER A 134 6.94 -9.68 11.26
C SER A 134 7.54 -10.04 9.92
N LYS A 135 6.94 -11.02 9.26
CA LYS A 135 7.26 -11.38 7.87
C LYS A 135 6.65 -10.42 6.84
N PHE A 136 5.97 -9.37 7.30
CA PHE A 136 5.21 -8.44 6.46
C PHE A 136 5.78 -7.03 6.53
N GLY A 137 6.63 -6.71 5.56
CA GLY A 137 6.99 -5.36 5.23
C GLY A 137 7.34 -4.49 6.46
N TRP A 138 6.84 -3.29 6.47
CA TRP A 138 7.05 -2.29 7.53
C TRP A 138 5.98 -2.28 8.64
N ASP A 139 5.10 -3.26 8.69
CA ASP A 139 4.10 -3.41 9.77
C ASP A 139 4.69 -3.33 11.20
N PRO A 140 5.91 -3.89 11.45
CA PRO A 140 6.51 -3.84 12.79
C PRO A 140 6.83 -2.43 13.29
N ILE A 141 7.04 -1.48 12.40
CA ILE A 141 7.48 -0.12 12.76
C ILE A 141 6.39 0.94 12.64
N PHE A 142 5.17 0.59 12.21
CA PHE A 142 4.08 1.56 12.07
C PHE A 142 3.01 1.35 13.13
N MET A 143 2.85 2.34 14.00
CA MET A 143 1.81 2.41 15.03
C MET A 143 0.78 3.46 14.61
N PRO A 144 -0.47 3.08 14.31
CA PRO A 144 -1.52 4.03 13.95
C PRO A 144 -1.87 4.98 15.10
N ASP A 145 -2.25 6.20 14.79
CA ASP A 145 -2.73 7.16 15.79
C ASP A 145 -3.95 6.60 16.54
N GLY A 146 -3.97 6.82 17.84
CA GLY A 146 -5.02 6.30 18.73
C GLY A 146 -4.81 4.86 19.19
N TYR A 147 -3.77 4.18 18.71
CA TYR A 147 -3.41 2.82 19.13
C TYR A 147 -2.09 2.80 19.89
N LYS A 148 -1.86 1.73 20.66
CA LYS A 148 -0.64 1.52 21.47
C LYS A 148 0.23 0.40 20.94
N THR A 149 -0.15 -0.19 19.80
CA THR A 149 0.52 -1.33 19.18
C THR A 149 0.77 -1.04 17.71
N SER A 150 1.86 -1.61 17.16
CA SER A 150 2.12 -1.56 15.72
C SER A 150 1.16 -2.45 14.94
N PHE A 151 1.08 -2.26 13.64
CA PHE A 151 0.29 -3.13 12.77
C PHE A 151 0.68 -4.62 12.90
N ALA A 152 1.96 -4.91 13.14
CA ALA A 152 2.44 -6.28 13.31
C ALA A 152 1.95 -6.94 14.60
N GLN A 153 1.66 -6.15 15.64
CA GLN A 153 1.16 -6.61 16.92
C GLN A 153 -0.37 -6.75 16.97
N MET A 154 -1.07 -6.24 15.96
CA MET A 154 -2.52 -6.36 15.84
C MET A 154 -2.90 -7.72 15.24
N SER A 155 -4.08 -8.23 15.63
CA SER A 155 -4.69 -9.31 14.86
C SER A 155 -5.01 -8.86 13.44
N LYS A 156 -5.09 -9.81 12.50
CA LYS A 156 -5.49 -9.49 11.11
C LYS A 156 -6.85 -8.78 11.05
N LYS A 157 -7.77 -9.13 11.93
CA LYS A 157 -9.11 -8.53 12.00
C LYS A 157 -9.03 -7.06 12.43
N GLU A 158 -8.25 -6.77 13.47
CA GLU A 158 -8.05 -5.40 13.97
C GLU A 158 -7.36 -4.53 12.92
N LYS A 159 -6.23 -5.00 12.36
CA LYS A 159 -5.53 -4.26 11.30
C LYS A 159 -6.42 -4.01 10.10
N ASN A 160 -7.14 -5.03 9.61
CA ASN A 160 -8.00 -4.89 8.44
C ASN A 160 -9.18 -3.94 8.69
N ALA A 161 -9.64 -3.78 9.93
CA ALA A 161 -10.72 -2.85 10.26
C ALA A 161 -10.34 -1.37 10.09
N ILE A 162 -9.05 -1.04 10.16
CA ILE A 162 -8.54 0.33 10.14
C ILE A 162 -7.52 0.59 9.03
N SER A 163 -7.20 -0.41 8.20
CA SER A 163 -6.11 -0.29 7.23
C SER A 163 -6.43 0.69 6.11
N MET A 164 -5.39 1.36 5.62
CA MET A 164 -5.45 2.23 4.45
C MET A 164 -6.00 1.52 3.21
N ARG A 165 -5.69 0.21 3.04
CA ARG A 165 -6.26 -0.60 1.94
C ARG A 165 -7.77 -0.69 2.03
N ARG A 166 -8.30 -0.99 3.22
CA ARG A 166 -9.75 -1.03 3.43
C ARG A 166 -10.39 0.30 3.07
N ILE A 167 -9.85 1.40 3.58
CA ILE A 167 -10.38 2.75 3.33
C ILE A 167 -10.39 3.05 1.82
N ALA A 168 -9.34 2.68 1.09
CA ALA A 168 -9.25 2.92 -0.34
C ALA A 168 -10.27 2.10 -1.14
N PHE A 169 -10.37 0.79 -0.87
CA PHE A 169 -11.32 -0.09 -1.56
C PHE A 169 -12.79 0.21 -1.21
N GLU A 170 -13.09 0.63 0.03
CA GLU A 170 -14.45 1.06 0.40
C GLU A 170 -14.89 2.34 -0.35
N LYS A 171 -13.96 3.20 -0.71
CA LYS A 171 -14.25 4.39 -1.54
C LYS A 171 -14.49 4.05 -3.01
N MET A 172 -14.03 2.89 -3.47
CA MET A 172 -14.22 2.43 -4.84
C MET A 172 -15.63 1.85 -5.05
N LEU A 173 -16.31 1.39 -3.96
CA LEU A 173 -17.69 0.88 -3.99
C LEU A 173 -18.72 2.01 -4.17
#